data_253c4a45251874da660efb2c086f4c70
#
_entry.id   253c4a45251874da660efb2c086f4c70
#
_cell.length_a   1.000
_cell.length_b   1.000
_cell.length_c   1.000
_cell.angle_alpha   90.00
_cell.angle_beta   90.00
_cell.angle_gamma   90.00
#
_symmetry.space_group_name_H-M   'P 1'
#
loop_
_entity.id
_entity.type
_entity.pdbx_description
1 polymer ?
#
loop_
_entity_poly.entity_id
_entity_poly.type
_entity_poly.pdbx_seq_one_letter_code
_entity_poly.pdbx_strand_id
1 'polypeptide(L)'
;LSGLVATSSITHATPAAFYAHIHNRYEEKEIAKMLIESDISIALGGGAKFFDFSPSNESLHVIYKRESLDNNLLSSYPRVIGLFADGGLDRRLAPPTQLKMTEIALNFLAKKSLNCKGFFLMSEGSQIDWGGHDNNVKYMLSEFVDFEHSVQAGIDFAKEHQDTLILVTAD
;
A
#
# COMPACT_ATOMS: atom_id res chain seq x y z
N LEU A 1 7.80 -9.22 9.19
CA LEU A 1 6.62 -8.95 8.39
C LEU A 1 6.88 -7.80 7.42
N SER A 2 6.12 -7.70 6.33
CA SER A 2 6.26 -6.61 5.37
C SER A 2 4.91 -6.10 4.88
N GLY A 3 4.86 -4.79 4.63
CA GLY A 3 3.69 -4.10 4.12
C GLY A 3 4.02 -3.12 2.99
N LEU A 4 3.06 -2.90 2.11
CA LEU A 4 3.15 -2.00 0.98
C LEU A 4 1.90 -1.12 0.90
N VAL A 5 2.11 0.17 0.72
CA VAL A 5 1.06 1.15 0.45
C VAL A 5 1.47 1.96 -0.79
N ALA A 6 0.57 2.14 -1.74
CA ALA A 6 0.84 2.96 -2.91
C ALA A 6 -0.43 3.66 -3.40
N THR A 7 -0.31 4.87 -3.92
CA THR A 7 -1.41 5.57 -4.58
C THR A 7 -1.58 5.17 -6.05
N SER A 8 -0.61 4.44 -6.62
CA SER A 8 -0.72 3.74 -7.91
C SER A 8 -1.44 2.39 -7.78
N SER A 9 -1.44 1.57 -8.84
CA SER A 9 -1.69 0.13 -8.69
C SER A 9 -0.62 -0.50 -7.82
N ILE A 10 -1.00 -1.44 -6.96
CA ILE A 10 -0.05 -2.17 -6.10
C ILE A 10 0.89 -3.06 -6.93
N THR A 11 0.58 -3.28 -8.18
CA THR A 11 1.38 -3.98 -9.19
C THR A 11 2.34 -3.06 -9.96
N HIS A 12 2.30 -1.73 -9.70
CA HIS A 12 3.21 -0.78 -10.33
C HIS A 12 4.66 -1.01 -9.89
N ALA A 13 5.63 -0.47 -10.64
CA ALA A 13 7.04 -0.83 -10.53
C ALA A 13 7.60 -0.73 -9.10
N THR A 14 7.35 0.37 -8.38
CA THR A 14 7.91 0.59 -7.05
C THR A 14 7.40 -0.44 -6.03
N PRO A 15 6.08 -0.60 -5.79
CA PRO A 15 5.61 -1.63 -4.88
C PRO A 15 5.95 -3.05 -5.37
N ALA A 16 5.89 -3.32 -6.68
CA ALA A 16 6.20 -4.63 -7.24
C ALA A 16 7.65 -5.07 -7.00
N ALA A 17 8.61 -4.13 -6.98
CA ALA A 17 10.02 -4.43 -6.74
C ALA A 17 10.29 -5.10 -5.39
N PHE A 18 9.38 -5.03 -4.44
CA PHE A 18 9.51 -5.68 -3.13
C PHE A 18 9.07 -7.15 -3.10
N TYR A 19 8.40 -7.65 -4.14
CA TYR A 19 7.89 -9.03 -4.15
C TYR A 19 7.95 -9.74 -5.49
N ALA A 20 8.06 -9.00 -6.61
CA ALA A 20 8.04 -9.58 -7.94
C ALA A 20 9.43 -9.66 -8.56
N HIS A 21 9.68 -10.74 -9.32
CA HIS A 21 10.88 -10.98 -10.10
C HIS A 21 10.49 -11.21 -11.57
N ILE A 22 10.33 -10.11 -12.32
CA ILE A 22 9.87 -10.15 -13.72
C ILE A 22 10.66 -9.13 -14.56
N HIS A 23 10.92 -9.45 -15.82
CA HIS A 23 11.68 -8.56 -16.70
C HIS A 23 10.89 -7.37 -17.22
N ASN A 24 9.55 -7.51 -17.32
CA ASN A 24 8.70 -6.50 -17.92
C ASN A 24 7.68 -5.99 -16.90
N ARG A 25 7.83 -4.73 -16.49
CA ARG A 25 6.94 -4.07 -15.52
C ARG A 25 5.48 -3.95 -15.98
N TYR A 26 5.20 -4.11 -17.26
CA TYR A 26 3.85 -4.01 -17.82
C TYR A 26 3.07 -5.35 -17.77
N GLU A 27 3.71 -6.42 -17.33
CA GLU A 27 3.05 -7.71 -17.09
C GLU A 27 2.33 -7.72 -15.73
N GLU A 28 1.49 -6.71 -15.47
CA GLU A 28 0.88 -6.47 -14.15
C GLU A 28 -0.01 -7.62 -13.67
N LYS A 29 -0.57 -8.45 -14.58
CA LYS A 29 -1.31 -9.66 -14.19
C LYS A 29 -0.41 -10.74 -13.59
N GLU A 30 0.78 -10.93 -14.13
CA GLU A 30 1.75 -11.87 -13.57
C GLU A 30 2.33 -11.32 -12.26
N ILE A 31 2.57 -10.02 -12.18
CA ILE A 31 2.98 -9.35 -10.95
C ILE A 31 1.90 -9.53 -9.85
N ALA A 32 0.61 -9.42 -10.20
CA ALA A 32 -0.50 -9.66 -9.27
C ALA A 32 -0.51 -11.08 -8.70
N LYS A 33 -0.21 -12.10 -9.53
CA LYS A 33 -0.06 -13.50 -9.07
C LYS A 33 1.11 -13.64 -8.10
N MET A 34 2.25 -13.02 -8.42
CA MET A 34 3.42 -13.02 -7.52
C MET A 34 3.13 -12.37 -6.17
N LEU A 35 2.28 -11.30 -6.13
CA LEU A 35 1.85 -10.72 -4.86
C LEU A 35 1.04 -11.71 -4.01
N ILE A 36 0.11 -12.45 -4.63
CA ILE A 36 -0.69 -13.46 -3.92
C ILE A 36 0.19 -14.58 -3.37
N GLU A 37 1.20 -15.00 -4.10
CA GLU A 37 2.15 -16.04 -3.71
C GLU A 37 3.23 -15.56 -2.72
N SER A 38 3.42 -14.25 -2.59
CA SER A 38 4.44 -13.63 -1.73
C SER A 38 4.10 -13.72 -0.24
N ASP A 39 5.08 -13.40 0.60
CA ASP A 39 4.93 -13.26 2.06
C ASP A 39 4.53 -11.84 2.51
N ILE A 40 4.13 -10.95 1.60
CA ILE A 40 3.65 -9.61 1.95
C ILE A 40 2.42 -9.74 2.84
N SER A 41 2.49 -9.18 4.03
CA SER A 41 1.45 -9.31 5.07
C SER A 41 0.26 -8.39 4.82
N ILE A 42 0.53 -7.18 4.32
CA ILE A 42 -0.51 -6.21 3.93
C ILE A 42 -0.06 -5.43 2.69
N ALA A 43 -0.95 -5.31 1.70
CA ALA A 43 -0.72 -4.49 0.51
C ALA A 43 -1.98 -3.66 0.21
N LEU A 44 -1.86 -2.33 0.18
CA LEU A 44 -2.99 -1.42 -0.01
C LEU A 44 -2.71 -0.43 -1.15
N GLY A 45 -3.60 -0.38 -2.15
CA GLY A 45 -3.47 0.52 -3.29
C GLY A 45 -4.57 0.32 -4.33
N GLY A 46 -4.25 0.63 -5.58
CA GLY A 46 -5.11 0.33 -6.73
C GLY A 46 -4.72 -0.97 -7.44
N GLY A 47 -5.21 -1.16 -8.68
CA GLY A 47 -4.84 -2.28 -9.56
C GLY A 47 -5.83 -3.43 -9.58
N ALA A 48 -7.08 -3.25 -9.12
CA ALA A 48 -8.09 -4.30 -9.04
C ALA A 48 -8.29 -5.07 -10.36
N LYS A 49 -8.18 -4.39 -11.51
CA LYS A 49 -8.32 -5.01 -12.84
C LYS A 49 -7.28 -6.08 -13.19
N PHE A 50 -6.17 -6.16 -12.42
CA PHE A 50 -5.12 -7.15 -12.65
C PHE A 50 -5.31 -8.43 -11.81
N PHE A 51 -6.28 -8.41 -10.89
CA PHE A 51 -6.62 -9.51 -10.00
C PHE A 51 -7.92 -10.19 -10.46
N ASP A 52 -7.92 -10.72 -11.70
CA ASP A 52 -9.08 -11.37 -12.33
C ASP A 52 -9.27 -12.85 -11.89
N PHE A 53 -8.60 -13.27 -10.85
CA PHE A 53 -8.66 -14.62 -10.31
C PHE A 53 -9.02 -14.58 -8.82
N SER A 54 -9.86 -15.53 -8.40
CA SER A 54 -10.18 -15.72 -6.99
C SER A 54 -8.98 -16.33 -6.27
N PRO A 55 -8.40 -15.67 -5.25
CA PRO A 55 -7.38 -16.30 -4.44
C PRO A 55 -7.98 -17.53 -3.77
N SER A 56 -7.47 -18.70 -4.08
CA SER A 56 -7.87 -19.97 -3.42
C SER A 56 -7.25 -20.14 -2.03
N ASN A 57 -6.72 -19.06 -1.46
CA ASN A 57 -5.96 -19.11 -0.22
C ASN A 57 -6.81 -18.57 0.95
N GLU A 58 -7.25 -19.44 1.85
CA GLU A 58 -8.01 -19.09 3.06
C GLU A 58 -7.25 -18.13 4.01
N SER A 59 -5.93 -18.02 3.85
CA SER A 59 -5.09 -17.12 4.64
C SER A 59 -5.05 -15.68 4.12
N LEU A 60 -5.58 -15.40 2.91
CA LEU A 60 -5.55 -14.10 2.26
C LEU A 60 -6.94 -13.48 2.22
N HIS A 61 -7.09 -12.29 2.80
CA HIS A 61 -8.30 -11.50 2.72
C HIS A 61 -8.15 -10.34 1.73
N VAL A 62 -9.03 -10.29 0.72
CA VAL A 62 -9.02 -9.21 -0.28
C VAL A 62 -10.20 -8.27 -0.05
N ILE A 63 -9.93 -6.98 0.01
CA ILE A 63 -10.94 -5.92 0.18
C ILE A 63 -10.89 -4.95 -1.00
N TYR A 64 -12.07 -4.49 -1.43
CA TYR A 64 -12.24 -3.58 -2.58
C TYR A 64 -12.87 -2.24 -2.20
N LYS A 65 -13.41 -2.13 -0.98
CA LYS A 65 -14.12 -0.94 -0.53
C LYS A 65 -13.38 -0.27 0.60
N ARG A 66 -13.28 1.05 0.54
CA ARG A 66 -12.65 1.89 1.57
C ARG A 66 -13.29 1.71 2.95
N GLU A 67 -14.61 1.45 3.01
CA GLU A 67 -15.36 1.21 4.25
C GLU A 67 -14.92 -0.07 4.97
N SER A 68 -14.27 -0.98 4.25
CA SER A 68 -13.68 -2.21 4.81
C SER A 68 -12.31 -2.01 5.46
N LEU A 69 -11.74 -0.79 5.40
CA LEU A 69 -10.50 -0.43 6.09
C LEU A 69 -10.75 -0.19 7.57
N ASP A 70 -10.95 -1.26 8.30
CA ASP A 70 -11.12 -1.27 9.76
C ASP A 70 -10.00 -2.06 10.45
N ASN A 71 -9.26 -1.41 11.35
CA ASN A 71 -8.11 -1.98 12.04
C ASN A 71 -8.46 -3.26 12.83
N ASN A 72 -9.63 -3.32 13.45
CA ASN A 72 -10.02 -4.46 14.27
C ASN A 72 -10.39 -5.65 13.38
N LEU A 73 -11.15 -5.39 12.32
CA LEU A 73 -11.56 -6.41 11.36
C LEU A 73 -10.33 -7.00 10.65
N LEU A 74 -9.46 -6.15 10.10
CA LEU A 74 -8.30 -6.59 9.31
C LEU A 74 -7.28 -7.35 10.15
N SER A 75 -7.11 -7.00 11.42
CA SER A 75 -6.19 -7.70 12.33
C SER A 75 -6.57 -9.17 12.58
N SER A 76 -7.80 -9.60 12.26
CA SER A 76 -8.21 -11.00 12.38
C SER A 76 -7.67 -11.89 11.26
N TYR A 77 -7.27 -11.30 10.11
CA TYR A 77 -6.79 -12.06 8.96
C TYR A 77 -5.26 -12.18 8.98
N PRO A 78 -4.70 -13.32 8.55
CA PRO A 78 -3.24 -13.49 8.44
C PRO A 78 -2.61 -12.51 7.45
N ARG A 79 -3.23 -12.30 6.29
CA ARG A 79 -2.77 -11.41 5.21
C ARG A 79 -3.94 -10.62 4.63
N VAL A 80 -3.65 -9.39 4.17
CA VAL A 80 -4.67 -8.48 3.60
C VAL A 80 -4.15 -7.84 2.31
N ILE A 81 -4.98 -7.85 1.26
CA ILE A 81 -4.78 -7.03 0.06
C ILE A 81 -5.98 -6.11 -0.13
N GLY A 82 -5.75 -4.80 -0.20
CA GLY A 82 -6.77 -3.79 -0.46
C GLY A 82 -6.58 -3.18 -1.85
N LEU A 83 -7.59 -3.31 -2.72
CA LEU A 83 -7.60 -2.90 -4.12
C LEU A 83 -8.75 -1.92 -4.36
N PHE A 84 -8.48 -0.60 -4.22
CA PHE A 84 -9.52 0.41 -4.13
C PHE A 84 -9.82 1.15 -5.45
N ALA A 85 -9.18 0.74 -6.54
CA ALA A 85 -9.42 1.25 -7.90
C ALA A 85 -8.92 0.23 -8.93
N ASP A 86 -9.43 0.30 -10.15
CA ASP A 86 -8.98 -0.57 -11.26
C ASP A 86 -7.51 -0.32 -11.66
N GLY A 87 -7.09 0.94 -11.64
CA GLY A 87 -5.69 1.38 -11.85
C GLY A 87 -5.14 2.08 -10.62
N GLY A 88 -4.50 3.25 -10.79
CA GLY A 88 -4.16 4.12 -9.66
C GLY A 88 -5.41 4.70 -8.99
N LEU A 89 -5.27 5.16 -7.75
CA LEU A 89 -6.37 5.73 -6.97
C LEU A 89 -6.89 7.02 -7.62
N ASP A 90 -8.17 7.06 -7.95
CA ASP A 90 -8.81 8.27 -8.49
C ASP A 90 -9.50 9.03 -7.34
N ARG A 91 -8.96 10.18 -6.97
CA ARG A 91 -9.51 11.02 -5.89
C ARG A 91 -10.95 11.44 -6.12
N ARG A 92 -11.42 11.48 -7.38
CA ARG A 92 -12.83 11.80 -7.71
C ARG A 92 -13.79 10.70 -7.25
N LEU A 93 -13.31 9.48 -7.10
CA LEU A 93 -14.08 8.33 -6.62
C LEU A 93 -13.96 8.15 -5.08
N ALA A 94 -13.34 9.13 -4.40
CA ALA A 94 -13.11 9.13 -2.97
C ALA A 94 -12.49 7.82 -2.44
N PRO A 95 -11.36 7.34 -3.00
CA PRO A 95 -10.66 6.17 -2.48
C PRO A 95 -10.11 6.50 -1.07
N PRO A 96 -9.57 5.51 -0.34
CA PRO A 96 -8.81 5.82 0.86
C PRO A 96 -7.60 6.70 0.50
N THR A 97 -7.26 7.64 1.38
CA THR A 97 -6.06 8.48 1.25
C THR A 97 -4.81 7.64 1.52
N GLN A 98 -3.64 8.11 1.07
CA GLN A 98 -2.36 7.48 1.43
C GLN A 98 -2.18 7.48 2.95
N LEU A 99 -2.47 8.60 3.62
CA LEU A 99 -2.48 8.68 5.08
C LEU A 99 -3.29 7.54 5.70
N LYS A 100 -4.55 7.36 5.29
CA LYS A 100 -5.42 6.34 5.88
C LYS A 100 -4.89 4.93 5.68
N MET A 101 -4.38 4.62 4.49
CA MET A 101 -3.78 3.33 4.19
C MET A 101 -2.50 3.10 5.01
N THR A 102 -1.66 4.13 5.16
CA THR A 102 -0.43 4.07 5.96
C THR A 102 -0.72 3.81 7.44
N GLU A 103 -1.68 4.53 8.04
CA GLU A 103 -2.12 4.29 9.41
C GLU A 103 -2.63 2.86 9.63
N ILE A 104 -3.45 2.35 8.72
CA ILE A 104 -3.96 0.98 8.77
C ILE A 104 -2.82 -0.04 8.69
N ALA A 105 -1.88 0.16 7.76
CA ALA A 105 -0.75 -0.74 7.58
C ALA A 105 0.19 -0.74 8.80
N LEU A 106 0.51 0.43 9.37
CA LEU A 106 1.29 0.54 10.60
C LEU A 106 0.65 -0.21 11.75
N ASN A 107 -0.64 0.04 12.00
CA ASN A 107 -1.38 -0.61 13.08
C ASN A 107 -1.50 -2.13 12.88
N PHE A 108 -1.76 -2.58 11.65
CA PHE A 108 -1.83 -4.01 11.31
C PHE A 108 -0.49 -4.69 11.58
N LEU A 109 0.60 -4.13 11.06
CA LEU A 109 1.94 -4.70 11.18
C LEU A 109 2.44 -4.67 12.63
N ALA A 110 2.22 -3.59 13.36
CA ALA A 110 2.59 -3.48 14.77
C ALA A 110 1.92 -4.58 15.61
N LYS A 111 0.60 -4.78 15.46
CA LYS A 111 -0.13 -5.84 16.16
C LYS A 111 0.38 -7.24 15.81
N LYS A 112 0.67 -7.49 14.53
CA LYS A 112 1.13 -8.80 14.04
C LYS A 112 2.58 -9.09 14.40
N SER A 113 3.42 -8.07 14.58
CA SER A 113 4.85 -8.22 14.85
C SER A 113 5.22 -8.43 16.32
N LEU A 114 4.26 -8.42 17.24
CA LEU A 114 4.51 -8.55 18.68
C LEU A 114 5.35 -9.78 19.08
N ASN A 115 5.29 -10.85 18.30
CA ASN A 115 6.03 -12.09 18.55
C ASN A 115 7.12 -12.37 17.49
N CYS A 116 7.55 -11.37 16.74
CA CYS A 116 8.62 -11.50 15.75
C CYS A 116 9.60 -10.32 15.84
N LYS A 117 10.63 -10.31 14.96
CA LYS A 117 11.72 -9.32 15.00
C LYS A 117 11.30 -7.90 14.57
N GLY A 118 10.05 -7.69 14.17
CA GLY A 118 9.54 -6.40 13.69
C GLY A 118 8.94 -6.49 12.29
N PHE A 119 8.83 -5.34 11.64
CA PHE A 119 8.26 -5.24 10.30
C PHE A 119 8.96 -4.18 9.44
N PHE A 120 8.73 -4.27 8.14
CA PHE A 120 9.06 -3.27 7.15
C PHE A 120 7.76 -2.75 6.52
N LEU A 121 7.64 -1.44 6.34
CA LEU A 121 6.55 -0.81 5.59
C LEU A 121 7.13 0.16 4.56
N MET A 122 6.75 0.00 3.30
CA MET A 122 6.94 0.98 2.25
C MET A 122 5.60 1.69 1.98
N SER A 123 5.61 3.02 1.95
CA SER A 123 4.45 3.84 1.58
C SER A 123 4.84 4.87 0.54
N GLU A 124 4.23 4.80 -0.64
CA GLU A 124 4.58 5.59 -1.82
C GLU A 124 3.44 6.53 -2.22
N GLY A 125 3.77 7.83 -2.35
CA GLY A 125 2.93 8.82 -2.99
C GLY A 125 3.13 8.83 -4.50
N SER A 126 2.87 7.71 -5.18
CA SER A 126 3.18 7.47 -6.60
C SER A 126 2.62 8.52 -7.53
N GLN A 127 1.50 9.15 -7.20
CA GLN A 127 0.82 10.10 -8.08
C GLN A 127 1.38 11.52 -7.99
N ILE A 128 2.34 11.79 -7.13
CA ILE A 128 3.11 13.04 -7.13
C ILE A 128 3.88 13.14 -8.46
N ASP A 129 4.56 12.07 -8.86
CA ASP A 129 5.27 11.96 -10.14
C ASP A 129 4.31 12.10 -11.34
N TRP A 130 3.17 11.46 -11.30
CA TRP A 130 2.15 11.58 -12.37
C TRP A 130 1.68 13.03 -12.54
N GLY A 131 1.44 13.75 -11.44
CA GLY A 131 1.12 15.17 -11.47
C GLY A 131 2.24 16.01 -12.07
N GLY A 132 3.50 15.64 -11.82
CA GLY A 132 4.68 16.24 -12.44
C GLY A 132 4.74 15.98 -13.95
N HIS A 133 4.58 14.75 -14.39
CA HIS A 133 4.53 14.36 -15.81
C HIS A 133 3.40 15.07 -16.58
N ASP A 134 2.25 15.24 -15.95
CA ASP A 134 1.10 15.95 -16.54
C ASP A 134 1.27 17.48 -16.52
N ASN A 135 2.37 18.02 -15.96
CA ASN A 135 2.56 19.44 -15.69
C ASN A 135 1.38 20.06 -14.94
N ASN A 136 0.74 19.26 -14.08
CA ASN A 136 -0.45 19.65 -13.30
C ASN A 136 -0.05 19.91 -11.84
N VAL A 137 0.37 21.14 -11.56
CA VAL A 137 0.83 21.56 -10.23
C VAL A 137 -0.24 21.33 -9.15
N LYS A 138 -1.51 21.57 -9.45
CA LYS A 138 -2.61 21.37 -8.49
C LYS A 138 -2.75 19.90 -8.11
N TYR A 139 -2.67 19.02 -9.08
CA TYR A 139 -2.70 17.58 -8.85
C TYR A 139 -1.48 17.15 -8.02
N MET A 140 -0.28 17.49 -8.48
CA MET A 140 0.96 17.15 -7.80
C MET A 140 0.97 17.60 -6.33
N LEU A 141 0.58 18.86 -6.05
CA LEU A 141 0.53 19.38 -4.68
C LEU A 141 -0.53 18.69 -3.82
N SER A 142 -1.68 18.30 -4.39
CA SER A 142 -2.70 17.58 -3.63
C SER A 142 -2.23 16.19 -3.18
N GLU A 143 -1.44 15.50 -4.03
CA GLU A 143 -0.82 14.22 -3.69
C GLU A 143 0.32 14.40 -2.68
N PHE A 144 1.11 15.47 -2.85
CA PHE A 144 2.21 15.79 -1.94
C PHE A 144 1.72 16.07 -0.50
N VAL A 145 0.61 16.78 -0.34
CA VAL A 145 0.01 17.03 0.99
C VAL A 145 -0.44 15.73 1.66
N ASP A 146 -1.02 14.79 0.93
CA ASP A 146 -1.41 13.49 1.48
C ASP A 146 -0.18 12.65 1.86
N PHE A 147 0.90 12.73 1.05
CA PHE A 147 2.18 12.14 1.39
C PHE A 147 2.80 12.75 2.66
N GLU A 148 2.80 14.07 2.79
CA GLU A 148 3.28 14.79 4.00
C GLU A 148 2.54 14.29 5.25
N HIS A 149 1.22 14.17 5.19
CA HIS A 149 0.43 13.61 6.29
C HIS A 149 0.80 12.16 6.60
N SER A 150 1.11 11.36 5.58
CA SER A 150 1.55 9.97 5.75
C SER A 150 2.92 9.89 6.42
N VAL A 151 3.85 10.78 6.08
CA VAL A 151 5.14 10.91 6.77
C VAL A 151 4.94 11.31 8.23
N GLN A 152 4.04 12.27 8.49
CA GLN A 152 3.73 12.67 9.87
C GLN A 152 3.17 11.51 10.70
N ALA A 153 2.28 10.69 10.12
CA ALA A 153 1.77 9.49 10.79
C ALA A 153 2.90 8.50 11.15
N GLY A 154 3.88 8.32 10.25
CA GLY A 154 5.08 7.53 10.53
C GLY A 154 5.90 8.11 11.69
N ILE A 155 6.11 9.43 11.70
CA ILE A 155 6.84 10.13 12.77
C ILE A 155 6.12 9.97 14.11
N ASP A 156 4.80 10.10 14.13
CA ASP A 156 4.01 9.95 15.37
C ASP A 156 4.04 8.50 15.87
N PHE A 157 3.97 7.53 14.96
CA PHE A 157 4.19 6.12 15.28
C PHE A 157 5.57 5.88 15.91
N ALA A 158 6.65 6.46 15.35
CA ALA A 158 8.01 6.29 15.86
C ALA A 158 8.23 6.95 17.23
N LYS A 159 7.49 7.99 17.59
CA LYS A 159 7.52 8.57 18.94
C LYS A 159 7.02 7.58 20.00
N GLU A 160 6.02 6.76 19.64
CA GLU A 160 5.46 5.73 20.52
C GLU A 160 6.27 4.42 20.47
N HIS A 161 6.99 4.17 19.37
CA HIS A 161 7.77 2.96 19.09
C HIS A 161 9.22 3.36 18.77
N GLN A 162 10.02 3.61 19.80
CA GLN A 162 11.36 4.22 19.71
C GLN A 162 12.42 3.39 18.97
N ASP A 163 12.15 2.16 18.65
CA ASP A 163 12.95 1.25 17.82
C ASP A 163 12.62 1.32 16.31
N THR A 164 11.87 2.34 15.90
CA THR A 164 11.44 2.56 14.52
C THR A 164 12.41 3.50 13.79
N LEU A 165 12.94 3.05 12.64
CA LEU A 165 13.66 3.90 11.68
C LEU A 165 12.71 4.37 10.59
N ILE A 166 12.71 5.67 10.30
CA ILE A 166 11.99 6.26 9.17
C ILE A 166 12.98 6.76 8.13
N LEU A 167 12.75 6.40 6.88
CA LEU A 167 13.46 6.91 5.73
C LEU A 167 12.47 7.59 4.79
N VAL A 168 12.75 8.84 4.40
CA VAL A 168 11.96 9.59 3.43
C VAL A 168 12.88 9.97 2.28
N THR A 169 12.49 9.62 1.06
CA THR A 169 13.27 9.89 -0.14
C THR A 169 12.37 10.28 -1.30
N ALA A 170 12.93 10.96 -2.29
CA ALA A 170 12.30 11.09 -3.60
C ALA A 170 12.57 9.82 -4.43
N ASP A 171 11.73 9.61 -5.43
CA ASP A 171 11.91 8.60 -6.47
C ASP A 171 13.00 9.03 -7.46
#